data_823b24894d6a0f82024c0ca367e1df5d
#
_entry.id   823b24894d6a0f82024c0ca367e1df5d
#
_cell.length_a   1.000
_cell.length_b   1.000
_cell.length_c   1.000
_cell.angle_alpha   90.00
_cell.angle_beta   90.00
_cell.angle_gamma   90.00
#
_symmetry.space_group_name_H-M   'P 1'
#
loop_
_entity.id
_entity.type
_entity.pdbx_description
1 polymer ?
#
loop_
_entity_poly.entity_id
_entity_poly.type
_entity_poly.pdbx_seq_one_letter_code
_entity_poly.pdbx_strand_id
1 'polypeptide(L)'
;MAKTSRKKKKVSVKEMKFKHDPMIRFYEKTQDWLQEKGRPFVIGVGVVAGLVLLYVAGSYYFDYRKAKAETAFGEAVEKFIAPVQDSSSPSTTPPTGKYYTDEQTKWRESGEAFERLASDYSSYYGAIGRYYAGASYLHIDRDKGIDLLKRVADKNEHPTSDLAKLALAESYAANGENETAISRYQELLSSAPNLKPAVEVGLGRVYEKTGDIEKAVEAYLEAAKPDRSSGAGAEAEKRLSAIAPDRLKELPNPSSSPVIP
;
A
#
# COMPACT_ATOMS: atom_id res chain seq x y z
N MET A 1 63.47 72.96 -35.78
CA MET A 1 63.55 72.09 -34.56
C MET A 1 62.35 72.48 -33.65
N ALA A 2 61.26 71.72 -33.60
CA ALA A 2 60.11 71.98 -32.75
C ALA A 2 60.07 70.92 -31.66
N LYS A 3 60.27 71.35 -30.37
CA LYS A 3 60.14 70.49 -29.21
C LYS A 3 58.68 70.36 -28.81
N THR A 4 58.05 69.18 -29.06
CA THR A 4 56.70 68.86 -28.54
C THR A 4 56.78 68.51 -27.05
N SER A 5 56.34 69.41 -26.18
CA SER A 5 56.18 69.16 -24.76
C SER A 5 54.94 68.29 -24.51
N ARG A 6 55.15 67.04 -24.08
CA ARG A 6 54.08 66.12 -23.59
C ARG A 6 53.67 66.59 -22.18
N LYS A 7 52.52 67.28 -22.04
CA LYS A 7 51.91 67.55 -20.74
C LYS A 7 51.48 66.26 -20.10
N LYS A 8 52.14 65.78 -19.04
CA LYS A 8 51.69 64.68 -18.19
C LYS A 8 50.42 65.14 -17.43
N LYS A 9 49.31 64.48 -17.74
CA LYS A 9 48.05 64.73 -17.00
C LYS A 9 48.28 64.31 -15.54
N LYS A 10 48.24 65.29 -14.58
CA LYS A 10 48.25 64.98 -13.14
C LYS A 10 46.93 64.36 -12.75
N VAL A 11 46.94 63.00 -12.49
CA VAL A 11 45.82 62.29 -11.96
C VAL A 11 45.55 62.78 -10.51
N SER A 12 44.35 63.24 -10.22
CA SER A 12 43.92 63.73 -8.93
C SER A 12 44.10 62.69 -7.84
N VAL A 13 44.60 63.08 -6.66
CA VAL A 13 44.72 62.16 -5.48
C VAL A 13 43.40 61.54 -5.09
N LYS A 14 42.26 62.23 -5.40
CA LYS A 14 40.91 61.67 -5.23
C LYS A 14 40.61 60.52 -6.13
N GLU A 15 41.00 60.59 -7.43
CA GLU A 15 40.83 59.48 -8.37
C GLU A 15 41.69 58.24 -8.03
N MET A 16 42.89 58.47 -7.45
CA MET A 16 43.76 57.36 -6.99
C MET A 16 43.19 56.64 -5.75
N LYS A 17 42.52 57.34 -4.81
CA LYS A 17 41.89 56.72 -3.63
C LYS A 17 40.68 55.87 -4.02
N PHE A 18 39.87 56.35 -4.97
CA PHE A 18 38.73 55.55 -5.44
C PHE A 18 39.14 54.28 -6.19
N LYS A 19 40.25 54.29 -6.96
CA LYS A 19 40.72 53.11 -7.66
C LYS A 19 41.30 52.02 -6.74
N HIS A 20 41.59 52.31 -5.49
CA HIS A 20 42.13 51.35 -4.51
C HIS A 20 41.07 50.87 -3.50
N ASP A 21 39.81 51.27 -3.65
CA ASP A 21 38.72 50.80 -2.81
C ASP A 21 38.40 49.34 -3.15
N PRO A 22 38.47 48.42 -2.18
CA PRO A 22 38.19 46.98 -2.42
C PRO A 22 36.79 46.77 -2.98
N MET A 23 35.80 47.58 -2.62
CA MET A 23 34.43 47.51 -3.12
C MET A 23 34.33 47.89 -4.60
N ILE A 24 35.07 48.90 -5.05
CA ILE A 24 35.07 49.33 -6.46
C ILE A 24 35.74 48.24 -7.32
N ARG A 25 36.84 47.68 -6.86
CA ARG A 25 37.51 46.54 -7.57
C ARG A 25 36.65 45.32 -7.64
N PHE A 26 35.90 45.03 -6.58
CA PHE A 26 34.94 43.91 -6.58
C PHE A 26 33.82 44.14 -7.61
N TYR A 27 33.28 45.38 -7.64
CA TYR A 27 32.23 45.77 -8.59
C TYR A 27 32.72 45.70 -10.05
N GLU A 28 33.88 46.31 -10.36
CA GLU A 28 34.48 46.25 -11.70
C GLU A 28 34.75 44.81 -12.13
N LYS A 29 35.36 43.99 -11.27
CA LYS A 29 35.65 42.60 -11.54
C LYS A 29 34.39 41.74 -11.76
N THR A 30 33.32 42.09 -11.03
CA THR A 30 32.02 41.40 -11.20
C THR A 30 31.34 41.83 -12.52
N GLN A 31 31.44 43.11 -12.87
CA GLN A 31 30.93 43.62 -14.16
C GLN A 31 31.66 42.99 -15.37
N ASP A 32 32.98 42.95 -15.32
CA ASP A 32 33.80 42.36 -16.38
C ASP A 32 33.50 40.86 -16.51
N TRP A 33 33.39 40.14 -15.41
CA TRP A 33 33.01 38.72 -15.41
C TRP A 33 31.58 38.52 -15.96
N LEU A 34 30.65 39.42 -15.59
CA LEU A 34 29.26 39.35 -16.10
C LEU A 34 29.17 39.63 -17.61
N GLN A 35 30.01 40.54 -18.13
CA GLN A 35 30.05 40.80 -19.57
C GLN A 35 30.69 39.66 -20.36
N GLU A 36 31.73 39.03 -19.83
CA GLU A 36 32.47 37.96 -20.51
C GLU A 36 31.80 36.62 -20.41
N LYS A 37 31.22 36.25 -19.24
CA LYS A 37 30.57 34.97 -18.94
C LYS A 37 29.10 35.06 -18.57
N GLY A 38 28.49 36.26 -18.65
CA GLY A 38 27.12 36.46 -18.19
C GLY A 38 26.08 35.65 -18.94
N ARG A 39 26.22 35.51 -20.26
CA ARG A 39 25.27 34.73 -21.05
C ARG A 39 25.19 33.27 -20.66
N PRO A 40 26.30 32.50 -20.59
CA PRO A 40 26.25 31.10 -20.14
C PRO A 40 25.83 30.96 -18.67
N PHE A 41 26.16 31.93 -17.81
CA PHE A 41 25.75 31.95 -16.41
C PHE A 41 24.23 32.13 -16.28
N VAL A 42 23.65 33.13 -16.97
CA VAL A 42 22.21 33.37 -16.97
C VAL A 42 21.44 32.17 -17.52
N ILE A 43 21.94 31.55 -18.60
CA ILE A 43 21.37 30.30 -19.14
C ILE A 43 21.43 29.19 -18.11
N GLY A 44 22.58 29.00 -17.44
CA GLY A 44 22.76 27.99 -16.40
C GLY A 44 21.78 28.18 -15.22
N VAL A 45 21.65 29.41 -14.72
CA VAL A 45 20.69 29.76 -13.66
C VAL A 45 19.24 29.52 -14.15
N GLY A 46 18.93 29.91 -15.38
CA GLY A 46 17.61 29.65 -15.99
C GLY A 46 17.27 28.16 -16.08
N VAL A 47 18.24 27.33 -16.48
CA VAL A 47 18.07 25.88 -16.53
C VAL A 47 17.82 25.30 -15.13
N VAL A 48 18.63 25.68 -14.14
CA VAL A 48 18.45 25.23 -12.76
C VAL A 48 17.08 25.67 -12.19
N ALA A 49 16.71 26.94 -12.40
CA ALA A 49 15.41 27.44 -11.99
C ALA A 49 14.25 26.66 -12.67
N GLY A 50 14.38 26.37 -13.97
CA GLY A 50 13.42 25.54 -14.71
C GLY A 50 13.31 24.13 -14.14
N LEU A 51 14.43 23.49 -13.81
CA LEU A 51 14.43 22.17 -13.19
C LEU A 51 13.79 22.16 -11.80
N VAL A 52 14.05 23.20 -10.99
CA VAL A 52 13.41 23.37 -9.67
C VAL A 52 11.90 23.56 -9.82
N LEU A 53 11.45 24.39 -10.77
CA LEU A 53 10.02 24.55 -11.03
C LEU A 53 9.35 23.26 -11.49
N LEU A 54 10.00 22.50 -12.38
CA LEU A 54 9.50 21.18 -12.81
C LEU A 54 9.43 20.18 -11.65
N TYR A 55 10.44 20.19 -10.77
CA TYR A 55 10.43 19.34 -9.58
C TYR A 55 9.28 19.71 -8.63
N VAL A 56 9.10 20.99 -8.34
CA VAL A 56 8.01 21.48 -7.45
C VAL A 56 6.65 21.19 -8.05
N ALA A 57 6.46 21.45 -9.35
CA ALA A 57 5.20 21.14 -10.03
C ALA A 57 4.93 19.64 -10.06
N GLY A 58 5.97 18.84 -10.30
CA GLY A 58 5.88 17.37 -10.26
C GLY A 58 5.50 16.86 -8.87
N SER A 59 6.18 17.31 -7.81
CA SER A 59 5.87 16.90 -6.43
C SER A 59 4.44 17.26 -6.05
N TYR A 60 4.00 18.49 -6.34
CA TYR A 60 2.62 18.91 -6.10
C TYR A 60 1.59 18.03 -6.86
N TYR A 61 1.87 17.69 -8.11
CA TYR A 61 1.01 16.81 -8.90
C TYR A 61 0.93 15.39 -8.29
N PHE A 62 2.07 14.83 -7.85
CA PHE A 62 2.10 13.52 -7.21
C PHE A 62 1.36 13.51 -5.87
N ASP A 63 1.55 14.52 -5.04
CA ASP A 63 0.85 14.66 -3.75
C ASP A 63 -0.67 14.79 -3.96
N TYR A 64 -1.10 15.59 -4.94
CA TYR A 64 -2.51 15.71 -5.30
C TYR A 64 -3.11 14.39 -5.79
N ARG A 65 -2.37 13.66 -6.65
CA ARG A 65 -2.80 12.35 -7.14
C ARG A 65 -2.88 11.33 -6.02
N LYS A 66 -1.94 11.34 -5.08
CA LYS A 66 -1.92 10.48 -3.92
C LYS A 66 -3.13 10.74 -3.01
N ALA A 67 -3.41 12.00 -2.68
CA ALA A 67 -4.58 12.37 -1.86
C ALA A 67 -5.90 11.90 -2.49
N LYS A 68 -6.04 12.05 -3.82
CA LYS A 68 -7.21 11.51 -4.55
C LYS A 68 -7.29 9.99 -4.48
N ALA A 69 -6.16 9.31 -4.61
CA ALA A 69 -6.10 7.86 -4.50
C ALA A 69 -6.51 7.35 -3.11
N GLU A 70 -6.08 8.04 -2.05
CA GLU A 70 -6.46 7.75 -0.66
C GLU A 70 -7.98 7.94 -0.44
N THR A 71 -8.55 9.01 -0.97
CA THR A 71 -10.01 9.24 -0.92
C THR A 71 -10.77 8.13 -1.64
N ALA A 72 -10.37 7.80 -2.86
CA ALA A 72 -11.00 6.73 -3.64
C ALA A 72 -10.87 5.35 -2.97
N PHE A 73 -9.73 5.08 -2.31
CA PHE A 73 -9.55 3.88 -1.51
C PHE A 73 -10.52 3.85 -0.32
N GLY A 74 -10.63 4.95 0.43
CA GLY A 74 -11.58 5.08 1.54
C GLY A 74 -13.03 4.81 1.11
N GLU A 75 -13.48 5.40 -0.01
CA GLU A 75 -14.80 5.17 -0.58
C GLU A 75 -15.04 3.70 -1.00
N ALA A 76 -14.01 3.06 -1.57
CA ALA A 76 -14.10 1.64 -1.95
C ALA A 76 -14.18 0.73 -0.71
N VAL A 77 -13.38 1.02 0.32
CA VAL A 77 -13.41 0.30 1.60
C VAL A 77 -14.77 0.47 2.29
N GLU A 78 -15.32 1.69 2.32
CA GLU A 78 -16.66 1.92 2.89
C GLU A 78 -17.72 1.02 2.26
N LYS A 79 -17.70 0.85 0.93
CA LYS A 79 -18.60 -0.07 0.23
C LYS A 79 -18.37 -1.53 0.64
N PHE A 80 -17.13 -1.93 0.76
CA PHE A 80 -16.75 -3.31 1.08
C PHE A 80 -17.18 -3.72 2.49
N ILE A 81 -16.98 -2.85 3.48
CA ILE A 81 -17.32 -3.13 4.88
C ILE A 81 -18.78 -2.81 5.23
N ALA A 82 -19.51 -2.09 4.37
CA ALA A 82 -20.87 -1.70 4.61
C ALA A 82 -21.75 -2.91 4.95
N PRO A 83 -22.58 -2.85 6.01
CA PRO A 83 -23.47 -3.94 6.36
C PRO A 83 -24.56 -4.14 5.30
N VAL A 84 -25.05 -5.36 5.17
CA VAL A 84 -26.29 -5.66 4.44
C VAL A 84 -27.41 -5.78 5.46
N GLN A 85 -28.45 -4.98 5.29
CA GLN A 85 -29.67 -5.03 6.12
C GLN A 85 -30.79 -5.72 5.36
N ASP A 86 -31.29 -6.79 5.94
CA ASP A 86 -32.49 -7.43 5.41
C ASP A 86 -33.70 -6.51 5.66
N SER A 87 -34.47 -6.24 4.61
CA SER A 87 -35.70 -5.47 4.65
C SER A 87 -36.79 -6.09 5.56
N SER A 88 -36.62 -7.38 5.91
CA SER A 88 -37.57 -8.12 6.78
C SER A 88 -37.37 -7.90 8.28
N SER A 89 -36.24 -7.32 8.69
CA SER A 89 -35.96 -7.01 10.10
C SER A 89 -35.60 -5.53 10.25
N PRO A 90 -36.63 -4.64 10.38
CA PRO A 90 -36.32 -3.23 10.60
C PRO A 90 -35.62 -3.06 11.94
N SER A 91 -34.32 -2.77 11.88
CA SER A 91 -33.58 -2.29 13.05
C SER A 91 -34.26 -1.01 13.54
N THR A 92 -34.57 -0.95 14.85
CA THR A 92 -35.20 0.24 15.46
C THR A 92 -34.30 1.49 15.40
N THR A 93 -33.09 1.33 14.98
CA THR A 93 -32.12 2.43 14.78
C THR A 93 -31.55 2.34 13.38
N PRO A 94 -31.76 3.34 12.51
CA PRO A 94 -31.10 3.35 11.18
C PRO A 94 -29.57 3.31 11.34
N PRO A 95 -28.85 2.53 10.53
CA PRO A 95 -27.40 2.51 10.61
C PRO A 95 -26.85 3.89 10.26
N THR A 96 -25.83 4.30 11.02
CA THR A 96 -25.07 5.49 10.71
C THR A 96 -24.04 5.11 9.63
N GLY A 97 -24.23 5.59 8.41
CA GLY A 97 -23.32 5.31 7.29
C GLY A 97 -23.97 4.55 6.14
N LYS A 98 -23.12 4.11 5.19
CA LYS A 98 -23.59 3.35 4.02
C LYS A 98 -24.00 1.94 4.40
N TYR A 99 -25.14 1.50 3.89
CA TYR A 99 -25.60 0.11 3.99
C TYR A 99 -26.21 -0.35 2.67
N TYR A 100 -26.35 -1.65 2.51
CA TYR A 100 -26.98 -2.28 1.34
C TYR A 100 -28.20 -3.07 1.76
N THR A 101 -29.12 -3.26 0.82
CA THR A 101 -30.31 -4.09 1.01
C THR A 101 -30.15 -5.50 0.46
N ASP A 102 -29.13 -5.72 -0.37
CA ASP A 102 -28.79 -7.03 -0.90
C ASP A 102 -27.25 -7.20 -1.09
N GLU A 103 -26.78 -8.42 -0.93
CA GLU A 103 -25.37 -8.76 -1.05
C GLU A 103 -24.84 -8.62 -2.47
N GLN A 104 -25.63 -8.95 -3.48
CA GLN A 104 -25.21 -8.90 -4.87
C GLN A 104 -24.83 -7.49 -5.29
N THR A 105 -25.64 -6.50 -4.93
CA THR A 105 -25.35 -5.07 -5.17
C THR A 105 -24.12 -4.62 -4.40
N LYS A 106 -24.01 -4.99 -3.11
CA LYS A 106 -22.82 -4.69 -2.30
C LYS A 106 -21.54 -5.16 -2.98
N TRP A 107 -21.48 -6.44 -3.30
CA TRP A 107 -20.25 -7.04 -3.84
C TRP A 107 -19.93 -6.56 -5.25
N ARG A 108 -20.95 -6.28 -6.07
CA ARG A 108 -20.75 -5.67 -7.38
C ARG A 108 -20.18 -4.26 -7.27
N GLU A 109 -20.80 -3.37 -6.47
CA GLU A 109 -20.32 -2.00 -6.32
C GLU A 109 -18.94 -1.92 -5.65
N SER A 110 -18.65 -2.81 -4.71
CA SER A 110 -17.33 -2.93 -4.10
C SER A 110 -16.28 -3.35 -5.15
N GLY A 111 -16.56 -4.41 -5.89
CA GLY A 111 -15.66 -4.92 -6.93
C GLY A 111 -15.36 -3.85 -7.99
N GLU A 112 -16.37 -3.17 -8.51
CA GLU A 112 -16.21 -2.08 -9.48
C GLU A 112 -15.44 -0.89 -8.92
N ALA A 113 -15.65 -0.52 -7.66
CA ALA A 113 -14.92 0.57 -7.01
C ALA A 113 -13.42 0.25 -6.89
N PHE A 114 -13.08 -0.98 -6.50
CA PHE A 114 -11.70 -1.43 -6.40
C PHE A 114 -11.04 -1.67 -7.77
N GLU A 115 -11.78 -2.10 -8.80
CA GLU A 115 -11.25 -2.16 -10.17
C GLU A 115 -10.90 -0.76 -10.69
N ARG A 116 -11.77 0.23 -10.49
CA ARG A 116 -11.48 1.63 -10.85
C ARG A 116 -10.26 2.15 -10.09
N LEU A 117 -10.19 1.92 -8.78
CA LEU A 117 -9.03 2.28 -7.97
C LEU A 117 -7.74 1.68 -8.52
N ALA A 118 -7.74 0.39 -8.84
CA ALA A 118 -6.59 -0.32 -9.37
C ALA A 118 -6.15 0.18 -10.76
N SER A 119 -7.10 0.65 -11.57
CA SER A 119 -6.87 1.22 -12.90
C SER A 119 -6.34 2.66 -12.81
N ASP A 120 -7.08 3.53 -12.13
CA ASP A 120 -6.84 4.98 -12.13
C ASP A 120 -5.62 5.36 -11.29
N TYR A 121 -5.34 4.57 -10.26
CA TYR A 121 -4.26 4.79 -9.29
C TYR A 121 -3.33 3.58 -9.18
N SER A 122 -2.99 2.97 -10.30
CA SER A 122 -2.21 1.72 -10.36
C SER A 122 -0.87 1.79 -9.64
N SER A 123 -0.20 2.96 -9.62
CA SER A 123 1.08 3.17 -8.93
C SER A 123 0.96 3.14 -7.40
N TYR A 124 -0.21 3.43 -6.84
CA TYR A 124 -0.45 3.48 -5.40
C TYR A 124 -1.22 2.26 -4.90
N TYR A 125 -2.27 1.86 -5.65
CA TYR A 125 -3.26 0.88 -5.22
C TYR A 125 -3.50 -0.24 -6.24
N GLY A 126 -2.61 -0.41 -7.23
CA GLY A 126 -2.81 -1.37 -8.31
C GLY A 126 -2.97 -2.82 -7.84
N ALA A 127 -2.09 -3.29 -6.95
CA ALA A 127 -2.15 -4.65 -6.42
C ALA A 127 -3.28 -4.83 -5.41
N ILE A 128 -3.35 -3.94 -4.40
CA ILE A 128 -4.35 -4.03 -3.33
C ILE A 128 -5.78 -3.82 -3.86
N GLY A 129 -5.96 -2.91 -4.84
CA GLY A 129 -7.24 -2.70 -5.50
C GLY A 129 -7.70 -3.96 -6.25
N ARG A 130 -6.82 -4.60 -7.03
CA ARG A 130 -7.16 -5.88 -7.70
C ARG A 130 -7.46 -7.00 -6.71
N TYR A 131 -6.74 -7.05 -5.59
CA TYR A 131 -7.00 -8.01 -4.53
C TYR A 131 -8.43 -7.86 -3.98
N TYR A 132 -8.82 -6.66 -3.55
CA TYR A 132 -10.16 -6.42 -3.01
C TYR A 132 -11.27 -6.53 -4.08
N ALA A 133 -10.98 -6.17 -5.33
CA ALA A 133 -11.89 -6.43 -6.44
C ALA A 133 -12.12 -7.93 -6.61
N GLY A 134 -11.04 -8.72 -6.65
CA GLY A 134 -11.10 -10.18 -6.73
C GLY A 134 -11.88 -10.79 -5.57
N ALA A 135 -11.57 -10.38 -4.34
CA ALA A 135 -12.29 -10.83 -3.14
C ALA A 135 -13.79 -10.50 -3.21
N SER A 136 -14.16 -9.31 -3.72
CA SER A 136 -15.57 -8.92 -3.90
C SER A 136 -16.26 -9.80 -4.94
N TYR A 137 -15.62 -10.03 -6.09
CA TYR A 137 -16.21 -10.85 -7.16
C TYR A 137 -16.33 -12.32 -6.79
N LEU A 138 -15.52 -12.86 -5.88
CA LEU A 138 -15.72 -14.24 -5.40
C LEU A 138 -17.14 -14.50 -4.86
N HIS A 139 -17.85 -13.47 -4.42
CA HIS A 139 -19.23 -13.59 -3.89
C HIS A 139 -20.32 -13.61 -4.97
N ILE A 140 -20.03 -13.11 -6.20
CA ILE A 140 -21.06 -12.90 -7.24
C ILE A 140 -20.65 -13.45 -8.62
N ASP A 141 -19.35 -13.51 -8.88
CA ASP A 141 -18.74 -13.99 -10.13
C ASP A 141 -17.39 -14.61 -9.76
N ARG A 142 -17.43 -15.90 -9.37
CA ARG A 142 -16.26 -16.62 -8.88
C ARG A 142 -15.13 -16.65 -9.91
N ASP A 143 -15.43 -16.83 -11.17
CA ASP A 143 -14.42 -16.97 -12.22
C ASP A 143 -13.66 -15.65 -12.41
N LYS A 144 -14.37 -14.53 -12.43
CA LYS A 144 -13.78 -13.20 -12.46
C LYS A 144 -12.95 -12.94 -11.20
N GLY A 145 -13.46 -13.31 -10.02
CA GLY A 145 -12.74 -13.18 -8.75
C GLY A 145 -11.42 -13.95 -8.76
N ILE A 146 -11.43 -15.20 -9.18
CA ILE A 146 -10.25 -16.05 -9.30
C ILE A 146 -9.24 -15.45 -10.31
N ASP A 147 -9.68 -14.97 -11.47
CA ASP A 147 -8.78 -14.39 -12.48
C ASP A 147 -8.06 -13.15 -11.91
N LEU A 148 -8.78 -12.26 -11.26
CA LEU A 148 -8.20 -11.08 -10.62
C LEU A 148 -7.19 -11.44 -9.52
N LEU A 149 -7.53 -12.40 -8.65
CA LEU A 149 -6.63 -12.84 -7.57
C LEU A 149 -5.39 -13.54 -8.13
N LYS A 150 -5.50 -14.38 -9.18
CA LYS A 150 -4.34 -15.00 -9.84
C LYS A 150 -3.38 -13.95 -10.38
N ARG A 151 -3.88 -12.90 -11.04
CA ARG A 151 -3.04 -11.79 -11.53
C ARG A 151 -2.29 -11.06 -10.43
N VAL A 152 -2.82 -11.01 -9.21
CA VAL A 152 -2.13 -10.44 -8.04
C VAL A 152 -1.11 -11.44 -7.48
N ALA A 153 -1.51 -12.71 -7.33
CA ALA A 153 -0.68 -13.77 -6.80
C ALA A 153 0.61 -13.99 -7.61
N ASP A 154 0.51 -13.91 -8.94
CA ASP A 154 1.62 -14.14 -9.88
C ASP A 154 2.68 -13.02 -9.87
N LYS A 155 2.34 -11.82 -9.36
CA LYS A 155 3.27 -10.68 -9.35
C LYS A 155 4.32 -10.70 -8.25
N ASN A 156 4.18 -11.57 -7.24
CA ASN A 156 5.05 -11.63 -6.06
C ASN A 156 5.27 -10.29 -5.34
N GLU A 157 4.28 -9.41 -5.39
CA GLU A 157 4.26 -8.13 -4.68
C GLU A 157 3.78 -8.36 -3.24
N HIS A 158 4.67 -8.81 -2.35
CA HIS A 158 4.36 -9.06 -0.94
C HIS A 158 4.01 -7.76 -0.19
N PRO A 159 3.07 -7.77 0.76
CA PRO A 159 2.28 -8.92 1.25
C PRO A 159 1.02 -9.22 0.41
N THR A 160 0.65 -8.39 -0.56
CA THR A 160 -0.63 -8.49 -1.27
C THR A 160 -0.75 -9.77 -2.10
N SER A 161 0.36 -10.24 -2.69
CA SER A 161 0.38 -11.52 -3.42
C SER A 161 0.09 -12.71 -2.51
N ASP A 162 0.56 -12.69 -1.26
CA ASP A 162 0.33 -13.77 -0.32
C ASP A 162 -1.13 -13.80 0.15
N LEU A 163 -1.73 -12.62 0.37
CA LEU A 163 -3.16 -12.49 0.64
C LEU A 163 -4.01 -13.01 -0.52
N ALA A 164 -3.60 -12.73 -1.76
CA ALA A 164 -4.31 -13.24 -2.94
C ALA A 164 -4.20 -14.76 -3.06
N LYS A 165 -3.04 -15.36 -2.77
CA LYS A 165 -2.86 -16.81 -2.71
C LYS A 165 -3.73 -17.45 -1.62
N LEU A 166 -3.82 -16.80 -0.45
CA LEU A 166 -4.70 -17.25 0.64
C LEU A 166 -6.17 -17.23 0.22
N ALA A 167 -6.64 -16.11 -0.34
CA ALA A 167 -8.01 -15.99 -0.83
C ALA A 167 -8.36 -17.01 -1.94
N LEU A 168 -7.40 -17.33 -2.80
CA LEU A 168 -7.56 -18.41 -3.80
C LEU A 168 -7.71 -19.77 -3.12
N ALA A 169 -6.87 -20.09 -2.13
CA ALA A 169 -6.97 -21.35 -1.38
C ALA A 169 -8.33 -21.48 -0.68
N GLU A 170 -8.78 -20.40 -0.03
CA GLU A 170 -10.11 -20.33 0.60
C GLU A 170 -11.26 -20.49 -0.42
N SER A 171 -11.13 -19.89 -1.61
CA SER A 171 -12.12 -20.06 -2.68
C SER A 171 -12.22 -21.51 -3.18
N TYR A 172 -11.08 -22.20 -3.32
CA TYR A 172 -11.07 -23.64 -3.67
C TYR A 172 -11.71 -24.48 -2.57
N ALA A 173 -11.37 -24.24 -1.30
CA ALA A 173 -11.97 -24.93 -0.15
C ALA A 173 -13.50 -24.75 -0.06
N ALA A 174 -13.97 -23.51 -0.28
CA ALA A 174 -15.39 -23.19 -0.28
C ALA A 174 -16.14 -23.93 -1.38
N ASN A 175 -15.52 -24.10 -2.55
CA ASN A 175 -16.10 -24.81 -3.69
C ASN A 175 -15.98 -26.35 -3.60
N GLY A 176 -15.36 -26.86 -2.54
CA GLY A 176 -15.18 -28.31 -2.36
C GLY A 176 -13.99 -28.92 -3.12
N GLU A 177 -13.15 -28.11 -3.73
CA GLU A 177 -11.88 -28.50 -4.36
C GLU A 177 -10.80 -28.71 -3.29
N ASN A 178 -11.06 -29.66 -2.37
CA ASN A 178 -10.33 -29.80 -1.13
C ASN A 178 -8.85 -30.12 -1.33
N GLU A 179 -8.49 -31.01 -2.28
CA GLU A 179 -7.09 -31.38 -2.57
C GLU A 179 -6.31 -30.15 -3.10
N THR A 180 -6.94 -29.37 -3.99
CA THR A 180 -6.35 -28.14 -4.51
C THR A 180 -6.14 -27.13 -3.39
N ALA A 181 -7.13 -26.93 -2.53
CA ALA A 181 -7.04 -26.04 -1.39
C ALA A 181 -5.92 -26.42 -0.44
N ILE A 182 -5.81 -27.71 -0.06
CA ILE A 182 -4.74 -28.22 0.81
C ILE A 182 -3.37 -27.95 0.18
N SER A 183 -3.19 -28.25 -1.10
CA SER A 183 -1.92 -27.98 -1.79
C SER A 183 -1.55 -26.49 -1.75
N ARG A 184 -2.50 -25.59 -1.99
CA ARG A 184 -2.26 -24.13 -1.94
C ARG A 184 -1.96 -23.63 -0.54
N TYR A 185 -2.63 -24.14 0.48
CA TYR A 185 -2.31 -23.82 1.87
C TYR A 185 -0.90 -24.30 2.25
N GLN A 186 -0.50 -25.52 1.84
CA GLN A 186 0.83 -26.04 2.11
C GLN A 186 1.95 -25.22 1.44
N GLU A 187 1.74 -24.73 0.22
CA GLU A 187 2.64 -23.77 -0.41
C GLU A 187 2.80 -22.50 0.44
N LEU A 188 1.70 -21.97 0.97
CA LEU A 188 1.68 -20.76 1.79
C LEU A 188 2.41 -20.94 3.13
N LEU A 189 2.34 -22.09 3.78
CA LEU A 189 3.06 -22.35 5.02
C LEU A 189 4.56 -22.13 4.89
N SER A 190 5.13 -22.42 3.72
CA SER A 190 6.56 -22.25 3.45
C SER A 190 6.91 -20.83 2.92
N SER A 191 6.02 -20.22 2.15
CA SER A 191 6.28 -18.96 1.44
C SER A 191 5.84 -17.71 2.19
N ALA A 192 4.85 -17.81 3.09
CA ALA A 192 4.23 -16.67 3.78
C ALA A 192 4.07 -16.94 5.29
N PRO A 193 5.17 -16.97 6.07
CA PRO A 193 5.14 -17.32 7.50
C PRO A 193 4.26 -16.39 8.33
N ASN A 194 4.08 -15.15 7.91
CA ASN A 194 3.20 -14.17 8.57
C ASN A 194 1.71 -14.57 8.50
N LEU A 195 1.33 -15.40 7.53
CA LEU A 195 -0.03 -15.88 7.35
C LEU A 195 -0.23 -17.28 7.97
N LYS A 196 0.81 -17.88 8.60
CA LYS A 196 0.75 -19.25 9.14
C LYS A 196 -0.52 -19.48 9.97
N PRO A 197 -0.91 -18.65 10.95
CA PRO A 197 -2.12 -18.92 11.73
C PRO A 197 -3.40 -18.98 10.88
N ALA A 198 -3.57 -18.08 9.91
CA ALA A 198 -4.73 -18.08 9.03
C ALA A 198 -4.74 -19.29 8.08
N VAL A 199 -3.57 -19.65 7.56
CA VAL A 199 -3.39 -20.84 6.69
C VAL A 199 -3.72 -22.12 7.46
N GLU A 200 -3.24 -22.27 8.70
CA GLU A 200 -3.53 -23.44 9.54
C GLU A 200 -5.03 -23.53 9.88
N VAL A 201 -5.71 -22.39 10.14
CA VAL A 201 -7.18 -22.39 10.29
C VAL A 201 -7.85 -22.88 9.01
N GLY A 202 -7.39 -22.43 7.84
CA GLY A 202 -7.89 -22.87 6.54
C GLY A 202 -7.73 -24.38 6.33
N LEU A 203 -6.54 -24.92 6.60
CA LEU A 203 -6.25 -26.35 6.55
C LEU A 203 -7.14 -27.14 7.54
N GLY A 204 -7.24 -26.66 8.78
CA GLY A 204 -8.09 -27.28 9.80
C GLY A 204 -9.54 -27.40 9.34
N ARG A 205 -10.11 -26.34 8.75
CA ARG A 205 -11.46 -26.37 8.19
C ARG A 205 -11.63 -27.38 7.04
N VAL A 206 -10.64 -27.48 6.17
CA VAL A 206 -10.69 -28.45 5.05
C VAL A 206 -10.61 -29.87 5.58
N TYR A 207 -9.69 -30.17 6.53
CA TYR A 207 -9.56 -31.48 7.15
C TYR A 207 -10.82 -31.87 7.96
N GLU A 208 -11.40 -30.92 8.71
CA GLU A 208 -12.68 -31.14 9.40
C GLU A 208 -13.79 -31.52 8.41
N LYS A 209 -13.91 -30.78 7.29
CA LYS A 209 -14.91 -31.04 6.23
C LYS A 209 -14.71 -32.38 5.54
N THR A 210 -13.47 -32.85 5.40
CA THR A 210 -13.14 -34.13 4.77
C THR A 210 -13.13 -35.30 5.76
N GLY A 211 -13.36 -35.04 7.04
CA GLY A 211 -13.44 -36.06 8.11
C GLY A 211 -12.08 -36.47 8.68
N ASP A 212 -10.98 -35.83 8.30
CA ASP A 212 -9.65 -36.08 8.87
C ASP A 212 -9.49 -35.23 10.15
N ILE A 213 -10.20 -35.66 11.20
CA ILE A 213 -10.30 -34.92 12.46
C ILE A 213 -8.93 -34.79 13.15
N GLU A 214 -8.06 -35.76 13.01
CA GLU A 214 -6.73 -35.74 13.61
C GLU A 214 -5.89 -34.61 13.04
N LYS A 215 -5.83 -34.46 11.71
CA LYS A 215 -5.14 -33.34 11.05
C LYS A 215 -5.83 -32.00 11.31
N ALA A 216 -7.16 -31.96 11.40
CA ALA A 216 -7.88 -30.75 11.75
C ALA A 216 -7.45 -30.23 13.15
N VAL A 217 -7.38 -31.13 14.14
CA VAL A 217 -6.93 -30.80 15.50
C VAL A 217 -5.51 -30.26 15.52
N GLU A 218 -4.58 -30.93 14.82
CA GLU A 218 -3.18 -30.47 14.75
C GLU A 218 -3.08 -29.06 14.11
N ALA A 219 -3.78 -28.84 13.00
CA ALA A 219 -3.80 -27.53 12.32
C ALA A 219 -4.37 -26.43 13.23
N TYR A 220 -5.46 -26.69 13.94
CA TYR A 220 -6.03 -25.71 14.88
C TYR A 220 -5.10 -25.44 16.07
N LEU A 221 -4.40 -26.44 16.59
CA LEU A 221 -3.39 -26.26 17.62
C LEU A 221 -2.27 -25.33 17.11
N GLU A 222 -1.73 -25.59 15.91
CA GLU A 222 -0.68 -24.76 15.32
C GLU A 222 -1.14 -23.32 15.06
N ALA A 223 -2.40 -23.11 14.69
CA ALA A 223 -2.96 -21.77 14.51
C ALA A 223 -3.11 -20.99 15.83
N ALA A 224 -3.50 -21.66 16.90
CA ALA A 224 -3.77 -21.03 18.20
C ALA A 224 -2.52 -20.81 19.07
N LYS A 225 -1.46 -21.62 18.89
CA LYS A 225 -0.23 -21.56 19.72
C LYS A 225 0.44 -20.17 19.76
N PRO A 226 0.60 -19.43 18.62
CA PRO A 226 1.30 -18.15 18.65
C PRO A 226 0.57 -17.07 19.42
N ASP A 227 -0.74 -16.95 19.22
CA ASP A 227 -1.59 -15.94 19.84
C ASP A 227 -3.06 -16.37 19.79
N ARG A 228 -3.59 -16.81 20.93
CA ARG A 228 -5.00 -17.21 21.09
C ARG A 228 -5.98 -16.04 20.98
N SER A 229 -5.51 -14.82 21.20
CA SER A 229 -6.34 -13.61 21.13
C SER A 229 -6.48 -13.03 19.70
N SER A 230 -5.62 -13.45 18.77
CA SER A 230 -5.73 -13.07 17.37
C SER A 230 -7.01 -13.66 16.73
N GLY A 231 -7.47 -13.06 15.64
CA GLY A 231 -8.66 -13.57 14.95
C GLY A 231 -8.55 -15.04 14.54
N ALA A 232 -7.39 -15.45 14.01
CA ALA A 232 -7.13 -16.84 13.62
C ALA A 232 -7.01 -17.75 14.86
N GLY A 233 -6.29 -17.31 15.90
CA GLY A 233 -6.12 -18.08 17.13
C GLY A 233 -7.43 -18.31 17.86
N ALA A 234 -8.27 -17.29 17.99
CA ALA A 234 -9.59 -17.39 18.63
C ALA A 234 -10.56 -18.30 17.84
N GLU A 235 -10.52 -18.25 16.52
CA GLU A 235 -11.30 -19.18 15.69
C GLU A 235 -10.80 -20.62 15.86
N ALA A 236 -9.48 -20.83 15.80
CA ALA A 236 -8.89 -22.15 15.98
C ALA A 236 -9.25 -22.73 17.36
N GLU A 237 -9.13 -21.95 18.44
CA GLU A 237 -9.51 -22.38 19.78
C GLU A 237 -11.01 -22.74 19.87
N LYS A 238 -11.88 -21.90 19.29
CA LYS A 238 -13.31 -22.20 19.22
C LYS A 238 -13.59 -23.52 18.49
N ARG A 239 -12.93 -23.75 17.37
CA ARG A 239 -13.07 -25.01 16.60
C ARG A 239 -12.54 -26.21 17.38
N LEU A 240 -11.35 -26.07 17.97
CA LEU A 240 -10.74 -27.10 18.79
C LEU A 240 -11.60 -27.49 20.00
N SER A 241 -12.23 -26.51 20.65
CA SER A 241 -13.16 -26.76 21.76
C SER A 241 -14.39 -27.60 21.36
N ALA A 242 -14.79 -27.51 20.09
CA ALA A 242 -15.93 -28.27 19.58
C ALA A 242 -15.56 -29.71 19.20
N ILE A 243 -14.36 -29.93 18.62
CA ILE A 243 -13.99 -31.26 18.07
C ILE A 243 -13.07 -32.06 18.99
N ALA A 244 -12.23 -31.40 19.82
CA ALA A 244 -11.27 -32.04 20.71
C ALA A 244 -11.02 -31.22 21.98
N PRO A 245 -11.99 -31.05 22.87
CA PRO A 245 -11.89 -30.16 24.05
C PRO A 245 -10.71 -30.55 24.99
N ASP A 246 -10.37 -31.82 25.06
CA ASP A 246 -9.25 -32.29 25.89
C ASP A 246 -7.89 -31.80 25.41
N ARG A 247 -7.77 -31.44 24.14
CA ARG A 247 -6.53 -30.94 23.52
C ARG A 247 -6.29 -29.45 23.81
N LEU A 248 -7.28 -28.72 24.32
CA LEU A 248 -7.14 -27.29 24.71
C LEU A 248 -6.04 -27.06 25.76
N LYS A 249 -5.79 -28.04 26.61
CA LYS A 249 -4.71 -27.99 27.61
C LYS A 249 -3.30 -27.92 27.02
N GLU A 250 -3.14 -28.22 25.73
CA GLU A 250 -1.87 -28.14 25.01
C GLU A 250 -1.54 -26.73 24.56
N LEU A 251 -2.53 -25.82 24.58
CA LEU A 251 -2.35 -24.42 24.23
C LEU A 251 -1.68 -23.66 25.40
N PRO A 252 -0.79 -22.70 25.10
CA PRO A 252 -0.21 -21.81 26.12
C PRO A 252 -1.30 -21.07 26.88
N ASN A 253 -1.07 -20.78 28.17
CA ASN A 253 -1.99 -19.95 28.94
C ASN A 253 -2.11 -18.54 28.31
N PRO A 254 -3.32 -17.96 28.21
CA PRO A 254 -3.52 -16.64 27.63
C PRO A 254 -2.68 -15.52 28.28
N SER A 255 -2.32 -15.70 29.56
CA SER A 255 -1.50 -14.76 30.34
C SER A 255 0.00 -14.82 30.05
N SER A 256 0.48 -15.76 29.22
CA SER A 256 1.89 -15.95 28.92
C SER A 256 2.33 -15.38 27.58
N SER A 257 1.44 -14.70 26.86
CA SER A 257 1.81 -14.00 25.61
C SER A 257 2.83 -12.91 25.93
N PRO A 258 4.01 -12.87 25.29
CA PRO A 258 4.95 -11.80 25.49
C PRO A 258 4.31 -10.48 25.05
N VAL A 259 4.21 -9.53 25.97
CA VAL A 259 3.91 -8.13 25.64
C VAL A 259 5.08 -7.66 24.77
N ILE A 260 4.86 -7.58 23.46
CA ILE A 260 5.84 -6.99 22.54
C ILE A 260 5.86 -5.49 22.86
N PRO A 261 7.03 -4.94 23.23
CA PRO A 261 7.16 -3.54 23.62
C PRO A 261 6.93 -2.57 22.46
#